data_0bcc73740769a6ca28987ec8a5e8737f
#
_entry.id   0bcc73740769a6ca28987ec8a5e8737f
#
_cell.length_a   1.000
_cell.length_b   1.000
_cell.length_c   1.000
_cell.angle_alpha   90.00
_cell.angle_beta   90.00
_cell.angle_gamma   90.00
#
_symmetry.space_group_name_H-M   'P 1'
#
loop_
_entity.id
_entity.type
_entity.pdbx_description
1 polymer ?
#
loop_
_entity_poly.entity_id
_entity_poly.type
_entity_poly.pdbx_seq_one_letter_code
_entity_poly.pdbx_strand_id
1 'polypeptide(L)'
;MKKIGIREVAKEANVSPTTVSRVLNDRGYLSEETKRKVFDAMKKLEYYPNELARALFKNETYTVGLIFPTITNPFHAELIQDIEFELSSRGYKVLLCNSLNNPTKEKEYLTMLRKNQVDGIIVGTHNKDIADYDIPGLPIVAIDRSLGENTVTVSCDNYRGGELATQLLVNHGCQNILCIRGDSKIKLPANSRTLAYKDVLNKFMLEPLVLEVPFVKEINEKNEIIKTYLETHPNIDGVFAGDDLLASLAINNLGSSGKRVPKEVKVIGFDGAQQTLIYNPELSTIQQPIDQISKVAVKKLLNMIKGEKETDELSLPVKLI
;
A
#
# COMPACT_ATOMS: atom_id res chain seq x y z
N MET A 1 -1.89 -18.63 37.13
CA MET A 1 -0.48 -18.99 36.92
C MET A 1 0.40 -17.81 37.31
N LYS A 2 1.46 -18.01 38.08
CA LYS A 2 2.39 -16.94 38.48
C LYS A 2 3.21 -16.55 37.25
N LYS A 3 3.12 -15.30 36.84
CA LYS A 3 3.86 -14.79 35.66
C LYS A 3 5.36 -14.84 35.95
N ILE A 4 6.11 -15.71 35.25
CA ILE A 4 7.56 -15.81 35.38
C ILE A 4 8.18 -14.52 34.85
N GLY A 5 9.10 -13.94 35.61
CA GLY A 5 9.78 -12.69 35.28
C GLY A 5 11.31 -12.80 35.34
N ILE A 6 11.98 -11.68 35.10
CA ILE A 6 13.46 -11.59 35.16
C ILE A 6 14.03 -12.09 36.52
N ARG A 7 13.29 -11.91 37.63
CA ARG A 7 13.75 -12.34 38.94
C ARG A 7 13.82 -13.87 39.09
N GLU A 8 12.86 -14.57 38.53
CA GLU A 8 12.81 -16.03 38.51
C GLU A 8 13.91 -16.62 37.63
N VAL A 9 14.16 -15.99 36.43
CA VAL A 9 15.29 -16.35 35.56
C VAL A 9 16.63 -16.13 36.25
N ALA A 10 16.79 -15.00 36.94
CA ALA A 10 18.00 -14.68 37.69
C ALA A 10 18.29 -15.71 38.78
N LYS A 11 17.26 -16.13 39.51
CA LYS A 11 17.36 -17.17 40.53
C LYS A 11 17.77 -18.51 39.94
N GLU A 12 17.17 -18.94 38.83
CA GLU A 12 17.47 -20.21 38.18
C GLU A 12 18.89 -20.21 37.58
N ALA A 13 19.31 -19.10 36.97
CA ALA A 13 20.64 -18.93 36.39
C ALA A 13 21.74 -18.66 37.41
N ASN A 14 21.38 -18.48 38.70
CA ASN A 14 22.28 -18.07 39.79
C ASN A 14 23.07 -16.79 39.46
N VAL A 15 22.39 -15.77 38.96
CA VAL A 15 22.94 -14.45 38.66
C VAL A 15 22.03 -13.34 39.19
N SER A 16 22.50 -12.09 39.17
CA SER A 16 21.63 -10.96 39.53
C SER A 16 20.58 -10.66 38.46
N PRO A 17 19.39 -10.09 38.78
CA PRO A 17 18.43 -9.61 37.82
C PRO A 17 19.04 -8.59 36.83
N THR A 18 19.97 -7.77 37.30
CA THR A 18 20.74 -6.83 36.46
C THR A 18 21.59 -7.57 35.45
N THR A 19 22.21 -8.69 35.79
CA THR A 19 23.00 -9.52 34.89
C THR A 19 22.09 -10.12 33.80
N VAL A 20 20.91 -10.66 34.16
CA VAL A 20 19.91 -11.13 33.18
C VAL A 20 19.51 -10.01 32.22
N SER A 21 19.20 -8.83 32.75
CA SER A 21 18.85 -7.66 31.93
C SER A 21 19.99 -7.26 30.98
N ARG A 22 21.24 -7.34 31.42
CA ARG A 22 22.42 -7.05 30.58
C ARG A 22 22.61 -8.11 29.48
N VAL A 23 22.41 -9.40 29.79
CA VAL A 23 22.44 -10.48 28.79
C VAL A 23 21.36 -10.25 27.74
N LEU A 24 20.11 -9.96 28.15
CA LEU A 24 18.98 -9.75 27.25
C LEU A 24 19.13 -8.52 26.34
N ASN A 25 19.85 -7.50 26.79
CA ASN A 25 20.02 -6.24 26.07
C ASN A 25 21.43 -6.09 25.45
N ASP A 26 22.24 -7.14 25.50
CA ASP A 26 23.63 -7.18 25.00
C ASP A 26 24.47 -5.97 25.46
N ARG A 27 24.35 -5.63 26.78
CA ARG A 27 25.01 -4.45 27.37
C ARG A 27 26.25 -4.84 28.17
N GLY A 28 27.38 -4.31 27.75
CA GLY A 28 28.67 -4.48 28.40
C GLY A 28 29.27 -5.89 28.22
N TYR A 29 30.50 -6.07 28.67
CA TYR A 29 31.17 -7.36 28.57
C TYR A 29 30.50 -8.40 29.50
N LEU A 30 30.13 -9.53 28.94
CA LEU A 30 29.56 -10.70 29.63
C LEU A 30 30.24 -11.96 29.09
N SER A 31 30.68 -12.84 29.99
CA SER A 31 31.31 -14.10 29.58
C SER A 31 30.28 -15.00 28.89
N GLU A 32 30.72 -15.78 27.90
CA GLU A 32 29.88 -16.73 27.19
C GLU A 32 29.23 -17.76 28.15
N GLU A 33 29.91 -18.11 29.22
CA GLU A 33 29.37 -18.96 30.27
C GLU A 33 28.16 -18.31 30.97
N THR A 34 28.25 -17.01 31.28
CA THR A 34 27.12 -16.27 31.90
C THR A 34 25.95 -16.16 30.95
N LYS A 35 26.19 -15.87 29.69
CA LYS A 35 25.13 -15.83 28.66
C LYS A 35 24.44 -17.18 28.56
N ARG A 36 25.20 -18.27 28.47
CA ARG A 36 24.64 -19.63 28.37
C ARG A 36 23.78 -19.97 29.59
N LYS A 37 24.25 -19.72 30.84
CA LYS A 37 23.45 -19.95 32.06
C LYS A 37 22.11 -19.24 32.03
N VAL A 38 22.08 -17.99 31.57
CA VAL A 38 20.85 -17.20 31.46
C VAL A 38 19.91 -17.79 30.38
N PHE A 39 20.42 -18.12 29.19
CA PHE A 39 19.59 -18.70 28.13
C PHE A 39 19.05 -20.09 28.49
N ASP A 40 19.85 -20.93 29.17
CA ASP A 40 19.41 -22.25 29.65
C ASP A 40 18.31 -22.11 30.72
N ALA A 41 18.44 -21.16 31.64
CA ALA A 41 17.43 -20.86 32.64
C ALA A 41 16.12 -20.35 32.00
N MET A 42 16.23 -19.47 30.98
CA MET A 42 15.06 -18.99 30.23
C MET A 42 14.33 -20.13 29.53
N LYS A 43 15.07 -21.01 28.86
CA LYS A 43 14.50 -22.19 28.17
C LYS A 43 13.80 -23.12 29.14
N LYS A 44 14.44 -23.41 30.32
CA LYS A 44 13.87 -24.28 31.36
C LYS A 44 12.59 -23.72 31.97
N LEU A 45 12.51 -22.40 32.12
CA LEU A 45 11.38 -21.71 32.71
C LEU A 45 10.33 -21.29 31.65
N GLU A 46 10.53 -21.60 30.38
CA GLU A 46 9.69 -21.11 29.26
C GLU A 46 9.50 -19.58 29.33
N TYR A 47 10.54 -18.87 29.76
CA TYR A 47 10.51 -17.43 29.88
C TYR A 47 10.85 -16.77 28.55
N TYR A 48 9.91 -15.99 28.04
CA TYR A 48 10.12 -15.12 26.90
C TYR A 48 10.24 -13.67 27.37
N PRO A 49 11.32 -12.96 26.98
CA PRO A 49 11.49 -11.56 27.35
C PRO A 49 10.28 -10.74 26.91
N ASN A 50 9.79 -9.87 27.79
CA ASN A 50 8.74 -8.94 27.42
C ASN A 50 9.31 -7.86 26.47
N GLU A 51 9.00 -7.94 25.18
CA GLU A 51 9.46 -7.00 24.18
C GLU A 51 8.97 -5.57 24.46
N LEU A 52 7.77 -5.40 25.04
CA LEU A 52 7.29 -4.09 25.48
C LEU A 52 8.18 -3.46 26.55
N ALA A 53 8.71 -4.27 27.48
CA ALA A 53 9.66 -3.78 28.48
C ALA A 53 11.01 -3.41 27.85
N ARG A 54 11.45 -4.10 26.80
CA ARG A 54 12.66 -3.75 26.03
C ARG A 54 12.46 -2.47 25.23
N ALA A 55 11.31 -2.32 24.59
CA ALA A 55 10.93 -1.15 23.82
C ALA A 55 10.96 0.13 24.66
N LEU A 56 10.46 0.08 25.90
CA LEU A 56 10.50 1.19 26.85
C LEU A 56 11.92 1.67 27.19
N PHE A 57 12.92 0.76 27.19
CA PHE A 57 14.32 1.12 27.45
C PHE A 57 15.09 1.60 26.21
N LYS A 58 14.67 1.18 25.02
CA LYS A 58 15.33 1.54 23.74
C LYS A 58 14.62 2.66 23.01
N ASN A 59 13.41 2.98 23.39
CA ASN A 59 12.50 3.90 22.68
C ASN A 59 12.22 3.47 21.21
N GLU A 60 12.31 2.16 20.95
CA GLU A 60 12.10 1.52 19.65
C GLU A 60 11.28 0.24 19.86
N THR A 61 10.17 0.11 19.14
CA THR A 61 9.28 -1.06 19.24
C THR A 61 9.55 -2.10 18.16
N TYR A 62 10.34 -1.75 17.15
CA TYR A 62 10.54 -2.51 15.91
C TYR A 62 9.21 -2.93 15.29
N THR A 63 8.24 -2.01 15.32
CA THR A 63 6.89 -2.25 14.82
C THR A 63 6.48 -1.09 13.91
N VAL A 64 5.99 -1.43 12.72
CA VAL A 64 5.48 -0.48 11.72
C VAL A 64 4.00 -0.75 11.50
N GLY A 65 3.21 0.31 11.48
CA GLY A 65 1.80 0.26 11.10
C GLY A 65 1.64 0.30 9.58
N LEU A 66 0.79 -0.57 9.03
CA LEU A 66 0.34 -0.47 7.64
C LEU A 66 -1.16 -0.17 7.64
N ILE A 67 -1.58 0.95 7.04
CA ILE A 67 -2.99 1.30 6.89
C ILE A 67 -3.34 1.29 5.41
N PHE A 68 -4.25 0.39 5.00
CA PHE A 68 -4.69 0.27 3.61
C PHE A 68 -6.21 0.22 3.50
N PRO A 69 -6.80 0.71 2.38
CA PRO A 69 -8.25 0.77 2.21
C PRO A 69 -8.87 -0.62 1.99
N THR A 70 -8.10 -1.57 1.46
CA THR A 70 -8.50 -2.97 1.26
C THR A 70 -7.27 -3.86 1.10
N ILE A 71 -7.41 -5.11 1.52
CA ILE A 71 -6.40 -6.16 1.35
C ILE A 71 -6.78 -7.16 0.25
N THR A 72 -7.93 -6.97 -0.39
CA THR A 72 -8.43 -7.87 -1.44
C THR A 72 -8.18 -7.36 -2.86
N ASN A 73 -7.78 -6.09 -3.01
CA ASN A 73 -7.31 -5.58 -4.29
C ASN A 73 -5.90 -6.14 -4.56
N PRO A 74 -5.64 -6.78 -5.73
CA PRO A 74 -4.35 -7.41 -6.04
C PRO A 74 -3.15 -6.48 -5.91
N PHE A 75 -3.27 -5.21 -6.32
CA PHE A 75 -2.21 -4.20 -6.16
C PHE A 75 -1.87 -3.96 -4.69
N HIS A 76 -2.88 -3.72 -3.85
CA HIS A 76 -2.64 -3.52 -2.42
C HIS A 76 -2.11 -4.79 -1.75
N ALA A 77 -2.61 -5.96 -2.12
CA ALA A 77 -2.17 -7.24 -1.55
C ALA A 77 -0.69 -7.50 -1.83
N GLU A 78 -0.25 -7.32 -3.08
CA GLU A 78 1.15 -7.48 -3.50
C GLU A 78 2.05 -6.43 -2.82
N LEU A 79 1.63 -5.16 -2.82
CA LEU A 79 2.37 -4.08 -2.17
C LEU A 79 2.55 -4.31 -0.66
N ILE A 80 1.48 -4.75 0.04
CA ILE A 80 1.53 -5.06 1.48
C ILE A 80 2.48 -6.23 1.74
N GLN A 81 2.43 -7.28 0.92
CA GLN A 81 3.33 -8.42 1.01
C GLN A 81 4.79 -8.01 0.85
N ASP A 82 5.10 -7.19 -0.16
CA ASP A 82 6.47 -6.75 -0.43
C ASP A 82 6.98 -5.81 0.67
N ILE A 83 6.12 -4.90 1.18
CA ILE A 83 6.46 -4.04 2.32
C ILE A 83 6.73 -4.88 3.58
N GLU A 84 5.90 -5.88 3.88
CA GLU A 84 6.10 -6.78 5.02
C GLU A 84 7.42 -7.52 4.89
N PHE A 85 7.71 -8.11 3.72
CA PHE A 85 8.96 -8.81 3.45
C PHE A 85 10.18 -7.90 3.66
N GLU A 86 10.15 -6.68 3.14
CA GLU A 86 11.22 -5.69 3.29
C GLU A 86 11.42 -5.26 4.76
N LEU A 87 10.35 -5.11 5.52
CA LEU A 87 10.41 -4.75 6.95
C LEU A 87 10.88 -5.93 7.81
N SER A 88 10.32 -7.13 7.59
CA SER A 88 10.66 -8.34 8.36
C SER A 88 12.14 -8.75 8.17
N SER A 89 12.67 -8.59 6.96
CA SER A 89 14.11 -8.83 6.67
C SER A 89 15.04 -7.90 7.47
N ARG A 90 14.53 -6.78 7.99
CA ARG A 90 15.24 -5.80 8.82
C ARG A 90 14.84 -5.87 10.30
N GLY A 91 14.10 -6.91 10.69
CA GLY A 91 13.72 -7.17 12.08
C GLY A 91 12.50 -6.38 12.57
N TYR A 92 11.79 -5.70 11.69
CA TYR A 92 10.54 -5.01 12.00
C TYR A 92 9.33 -5.94 11.89
N LYS A 93 8.35 -5.74 12.76
CA LYS A 93 7.04 -6.38 12.71
C LYS A 93 6.02 -5.44 12.11
N VAL A 94 4.97 -5.99 11.53
CA VAL A 94 3.89 -5.23 10.89
C VAL A 94 2.58 -5.37 11.67
N LEU A 95 1.91 -4.24 11.90
CA LEU A 95 0.52 -4.17 12.31
C LEU A 95 -0.34 -3.73 11.12
N LEU A 96 -1.00 -4.68 10.47
CA LEU A 96 -1.83 -4.42 9.30
C LEU A 96 -3.25 -3.96 9.71
N CYS A 97 -3.64 -2.80 9.20
CA CYS A 97 -4.91 -2.13 9.46
C CYS A 97 -5.71 -1.96 8.16
N ASN A 98 -6.74 -2.76 7.99
CA ASN A 98 -7.64 -2.68 6.83
C ASN A 98 -8.80 -1.71 7.13
N SER A 99 -8.74 -0.50 6.56
CA SER A 99 -9.71 0.57 6.87
C SER A 99 -11.06 0.42 6.16
N LEU A 100 -11.15 -0.41 5.11
CA LEU A 100 -12.36 -0.60 4.29
C LEU A 100 -12.92 0.71 3.70
N ASN A 101 -12.05 1.64 3.31
CA ASN A 101 -12.41 3.01 2.88
C ASN A 101 -13.27 3.77 3.91
N ASN A 102 -13.25 3.36 5.20
CA ASN A 102 -14.03 4.00 6.27
C ASN A 102 -13.16 4.99 7.05
N PRO A 103 -13.43 6.30 6.98
CA PRO A 103 -12.62 7.33 7.64
C PRO A 103 -12.58 7.17 9.18
N THR A 104 -13.71 6.79 9.80
CA THR A 104 -13.78 6.59 11.26
C THR A 104 -12.87 5.44 11.69
N LYS A 105 -12.96 4.31 11.00
CA LYS A 105 -12.12 3.14 11.27
C LYS A 105 -10.63 3.43 11.05
N GLU A 106 -10.31 4.20 10.01
CA GLU A 106 -8.94 4.63 9.73
C GLU A 106 -8.37 5.49 10.87
N LYS A 107 -9.16 6.43 11.37
CA LYS A 107 -8.81 7.26 12.52
C LYS A 107 -8.63 6.45 13.81
N GLU A 108 -9.48 5.45 14.04
CA GLU A 108 -9.34 4.52 15.16
C GLU A 108 -8.03 3.73 15.07
N TYR A 109 -7.67 3.23 13.88
CA TYR A 109 -6.40 2.56 13.64
C TYR A 109 -5.20 3.48 13.84
N LEU A 110 -5.23 4.70 13.31
CA LEU A 110 -4.17 5.67 13.55
C LEU A 110 -3.97 5.95 15.04
N THR A 111 -5.07 6.12 15.77
CA THR A 111 -5.05 6.30 17.23
C THR A 111 -4.47 5.07 17.95
N MET A 112 -4.86 3.87 17.53
CA MET A 112 -4.34 2.61 18.07
C MET A 112 -2.84 2.47 17.82
N LEU A 113 -2.37 2.73 16.60
CA LEU A 113 -0.94 2.66 16.26
C LEU A 113 -0.11 3.64 17.10
N ARG A 114 -0.60 4.86 17.29
CA ARG A 114 0.04 5.85 18.18
C ARG A 114 0.11 5.38 19.62
N LYS A 115 -0.97 4.81 20.15
CA LYS A 115 -1.00 4.24 21.52
C LYS A 115 -0.07 3.05 21.70
N ASN A 116 0.12 2.26 20.64
CA ASN A 116 1.06 1.15 20.61
C ASN A 116 2.51 1.59 20.35
N GLN A 117 2.73 2.91 20.22
CA GLN A 117 4.07 3.50 20.00
C GLN A 117 4.81 2.85 18.83
N VAL A 118 4.12 2.65 17.69
CA VAL A 118 4.81 2.18 16.48
C VAL A 118 5.91 3.16 16.07
N ASP A 119 6.99 2.65 15.51
CA ASP A 119 8.15 3.47 15.12
C ASP A 119 7.87 4.28 13.85
N GLY A 120 6.89 3.84 13.05
CA GLY A 120 6.46 4.55 11.85
C GLY A 120 5.22 3.92 11.22
N ILE A 121 4.70 4.58 10.17
CA ILE A 121 3.50 4.15 9.45
C ILE A 121 3.75 4.23 7.94
N ILE A 122 3.31 3.20 7.19
CA ILE A 122 3.11 3.28 5.74
C ILE A 122 1.60 3.25 5.49
N VAL A 123 1.10 4.18 4.68
CA VAL A 123 -0.33 4.35 4.47
C VAL A 123 -0.68 4.50 3.00
N GLY A 124 -1.69 3.73 2.54
CA GLY A 124 -2.45 3.98 1.32
C GLY A 124 -3.87 4.33 1.72
N THR A 125 -4.40 5.47 1.32
CA THR A 125 -5.75 5.90 1.72
C THR A 125 -6.47 6.68 0.63
N HIS A 126 -7.80 6.49 0.56
CA HIS A 126 -8.70 7.26 -0.30
C HIS A 126 -9.65 8.17 0.51
N ASN A 127 -9.46 8.28 1.84
CA ASN A 127 -10.30 9.12 2.68
C ASN A 127 -9.98 10.60 2.47
N LYS A 128 -11.00 11.47 2.61
CA LYS A 128 -10.88 12.93 2.31
C LYS A 128 -10.15 13.68 3.43
N ASP A 129 -10.40 13.30 4.68
CA ASP A 129 -9.84 13.96 5.85
C ASP A 129 -8.45 13.40 6.17
N ILE A 130 -7.43 14.17 5.84
CA ILE A 130 -6.03 13.78 5.93
C ILE A 130 -5.25 14.47 7.03
N ALA A 131 -5.86 15.47 7.70
CA ALA A 131 -5.22 16.25 8.76
C ALA A 131 -4.74 15.39 9.95
N ASP A 132 -5.36 14.23 10.16
CA ASP A 132 -4.98 13.30 11.23
C ASP A 132 -3.60 12.66 11.03
N TYR A 133 -3.02 12.72 9.82
CA TYR A 133 -1.69 12.17 9.51
C TYR A 133 -0.55 13.18 9.70
N ASP A 134 -0.85 14.44 9.88
CA ASP A 134 0.18 15.46 10.14
C ASP A 134 0.62 15.42 11.61
N ILE A 135 1.38 14.37 11.95
CA ILE A 135 1.78 14.06 13.32
C ILE A 135 3.26 14.36 13.51
N PRO A 136 3.64 15.44 14.22
CA PRO A 136 5.03 15.74 14.49
C PRO A 136 5.74 14.59 15.21
N GLY A 137 6.91 14.20 14.69
CA GLY A 137 7.77 13.19 15.31
C GLY A 137 7.37 11.74 15.05
N LEU A 138 6.29 11.47 14.30
CA LEU A 138 5.96 10.13 13.84
C LEU A 138 6.27 10.01 12.34
N PRO A 139 7.25 9.19 11.94
CA PRO A 139 7.56 8.93 10.55
C PRO A 139 6.38 8.32 9.79
N ILE A 140 5.93 8.97 8.71
CA ILE A 140 4.83 8.48 7.88
C ILE A 140 5.22 8.58 6.42
N VAL A 141 5.13 7.44 5.72
CA VAL A 141 5.26 7.35 4.26
C VAL A 141 3.90 7.02 3.67
N ALA A 142 3.45 7.85 2.75
CA ALA A 142 2.19 7.69 2.04
C ALA A 142 2.41 7.12 0.64
N ILE A 143 1.55 6.19 0.24
CA ILE A 143 1.53 5.63 -1.11
C ILE A 143 0.47 6.35 -1.93
N ASP A 144 0.89 6.86 -3.08
CA ASP A 144 0.03 7.52 -4.07
C ASP A 144 -0.83 8.67 -3.50
N ARG A 145 -0.36 9.34 -2.43
CA ARG A 145 -1.07 10.48 -1.85
C ARG A 145 -0.19 11.38 -0.99
N SER A 146 -0.31 12.69 -1.14
CA SER A 146 0.25 13.65 -0.19
C SER A 146 -0.71 13.82 1.01
N LEU A 147 -0.20 13.66 2.23
CA LEU A 147 -0.97 13.70 3.47
C LEU A 147 -0.59 14.86 4.40
N GLY A 148 0.32 15.75 3.98
CA GLY A 148 0.79 16.91 4.74
C GLY A 148 2.31 17.06 4.73
N GLU A 149 2.81 18.13 5.36
CA GLU A 149 4.24 18.51 5.31
C GLU A 149 5.16 17.53 6.07
N ASN A 150 4.63 16.83 7.09
CA ASN A 150 5.37 15.84 7.88
C ASN A 150 5.32 14.42 7.30
N THR A 151 4.78 14.25 6.09
CA THR A 151 4.67 12.95 5.42
C THR A 151 5.47 12.95 4.13
N VAL A 152 5.98 11.78 3.74
CA VAL A 152 6.69 11.59 2.48
C VAL A 152 5.82 10.73 1.56
N THR A 153 5.69 11.14 0.30
CA THR A 153 4.90 10.43 -0.71
C THR A 153 5.79 9.60 -1.61
N VAL A 154 5.39 8.35 -1.85
CA VAL A 154 5.97 7.48 -2.88
C VAL A 154 4.88 7.12 -3.88
N SER A 155 5.11 7.39 -5.16
CA SER A 155 4.17 7.06 -6.24
C SER A 155 4.90 6.70 -7.53
N CYS A 156 4.14 6.16 -8.50
CA CYS A 156 4.63 5.94 -9.86
C CYS A 156 4.38 7.16 -10.76
N ASP A 157 4.92 7.13 -11.98
CA ASP A 157 4.63 8.12 -13.03
C ASP A 157 3.23 7.90 -13.61
N ASN A 158 2.25 8.40 -12.86
CA ASN A 158 0.83 8.28 -13.19
C ASN A 158 0.46 8.99 -14.51
N TYR A 159 1.11 10.15 -14.81
CA TYR A 159 0.85 10.87 -16.05
C TYR A 159 1.34 10.05 -17.25
N ARG A 160 2.59 9.55 -17.20
CA ARG A 160 3.14 8.72 -18.25
C ARG A 160 2.34 7.45 -18.49
N GLY A 161 1.86 6.82 -17.41
CA GLY A 161 0.99 5.65 -17.51
C GLY A 161 -0.32 5.95 -18.25
N GLY A 162 -1.01 7.04 -17.90
CA GLY A 162 -2.21 7.48 -18.60
C GLY A 162 -1.95 7.84 -20.07
N GLU A 163 -0.81 8.47 -20.37
CA GLU A 163 -0.39 8.78 -21.72
C GLU A 163 -0.17 7.52 -22.55
N LEU A 164 0.59 6.53 -22.02
CA LEU A 164 0.86 5.27 -22.71
C LEU A 164 -0.43 4.48 -23.01
N ALA A 165 -1.32 4.36 -22.01
CA ALA A 165 -2.59 3.64 -22.18
C ALA A 165 -3.47 4.28 -23.24
N THR A 166 -3.63 5.59 -23.19
CA THR A 166 -4.50 6.31 -24.12
C THR A 166 -3.91 6.32 -25.54
N GLN A 167 -2.60 6.53 -25.65
CA GLN A 167 -1.92 6.49 -26.94
C GLN A 167 -2.03 5.13 -27.62
N LEU A 168 -1.98 4.02 -26.84
CA LEU A 168 -2.18 2.69 -27.38
C LEU A 168 -3.59 2.50 -27.95
N LEU A 169 -4.64 2.96 -27.24
CA LEU A 169 -6.03 2.92 -27.72
C LEU A 169 -6.19 3.71 -29.04
N VAL A 170 -5.66 4.93 -29.09
CA VAL A 170 -5.71 5.76 -30.30
C VAL A 170 -4.95 5.11 -31.46
N ASN A 171 -3.76 4.56 -31.22
CA ASN A 171 -2.96 3.87 -32.23
C ASN A 171 -3.66 2.61 -32.79
N HIS A 172 -4.55 2.01 -32.00
CA HIS A 172 -5.41 0.90 -32.43
C HIS A 172 -6.67 1.35 -33.14
N GLY A 173 -6.84 2.64 -33.41
CA GLY A 173 -7.94 3.21 -34.18
C GLY A 173 -9.20 3.46 -33.36
N CYS A 174 -9.15 3.41 -32.01
CA CYS A 174 -10.30 3.74 -31.18
C CYS A 174 -10.65 5.23 -31.30
N GLN A 175 -11.94 5.54 -31.46
CA GLN A 175 -12.47 6.88 -31.63
C GLN A 175 -13.35 7.32 -30.44
N ASN A 176 -14.02 6.36 -29.77
CA ASN A 176 -14.91 6.59 -28.65
C ASN A 176 -14.33 5.94 -27.39
N ILE A 177 -13.35 6.61 -26.80
CA ILE A 177 -12.56 6.06 -25.71
C ILE A 177 -13.14 6.52 -24.36
N LEU A 178 -13.56 5.58 -23.53
CA LEU A 178 -14.02 5.82 -22.16
C LEU A 178 -12.85 5.76 -21.17
N CYS A 179 -12.70 6.79 -20.35
CA CYS A 179 -11.84 6.72 -19.14
C CYS A 179 -12.70 6.41 -17.91
N ILE A 180 -12.47 5.28 -17.26
CA ILE A 180 -13.11 4.92 -15.98
C ILE A 180 -12.13 5.25 -14.86
N ARG A 181 -12.54 6.08 -13.89
CA ARG A 181 -11.68 6.56 -12.82
C ARG A 181 -12.35 6.53 -11.45
N GLY A 182 -11.58 6.66 -10.38
CA GLY A 182 -12.10 6.92 -9.04
C GLY A 182 -12.62 8.35 -8.84
N ASP A 183 -12.96 8.70 -7.60
CA ASP A 183 -13.50 10.00 -7.19
C ASP A 183 -12.53 11.15 -7.51
N SER A 184 -12.92 12.08 -8.38
CA SER A 184 -12.13 13.25 -8.80
C SER A 184 -11.92 14.27 -7.68
N LYS A 185 -12.77 14.28 -6.66
CA LYS A 185 -12.74 15.23 -5.53
C LYS A 185 -11.58 14.95 -4.57
N ILE A 186 -10.99 13.77 -4.64
CA ILE A 186 -9.80 13.42 -3.85
C ILE A 186 -8.57 13.78 -4.69
N LYS A 187 -7.70 14.62 -4.12
CA LYS A 187 -6.43 14.97 -4.78
C LYS A 187 -5.46 13.81 -4.65
N LEU A 188 -5.29 13.04 -5.72
CA LEU A 188 -4.39 11.90 -5.81
C LEU A 188 -3.43 12.09 -6.98
N PRO A 189 -2.17 11.63 -6.90
CA PRO A 189 -1.28 11.52 -8.07
C PRO A 189 -1.93 10.76 -9.22
N ALA A 190 -2.75 9.74 -8.94
CA ALA A 190 -3.53 8.98 -9.92
C ALA A 190 -4.48 9.85 -10.76
N ASN A 191 -4.86 11.06 -10.32
CA ASN A 191 -5.67 11.98 -11.13
C ASN A 191 -4.94 12.43 -12.41
N SER A 192 -3.62 12.42 -12.40
CA SER A 192 -2.80 12.75 -13.59
C SER A 192 -2.96 11.73 -14.73
N ARG A 193 -3.40 10.48 -14.43
CA ARG A 193 -3.80 9.48 -15.45
C ARG A 193 -4.90 10.04 -16.36
N THR A 194 -5.95 10.64 -15.73
CA THR A 194 -7.08 11.23 -16.47
C THR A 194 -6.67 12.53 -17.17
N LEU A 195 -5.74 13.30 -16.61
CA LEU A 195 -5.20 14.49 -17.27
C LEU A 195 -4.46 14.08 -18.56
N ALA A 196 -3.54 13.11 -18.48
CA ALA A 196 -2.83 12.59 -19.63
C ALA A 196 -3.77 12.01 -20.70
N TYR A 197 -4.82 11.27 -20.27
CA TYR A 197 -5.87 10.80 -21.17
C TYR A 197 -6.49 11.95 -21.97
N LYS A 198 -6.92 13.04 -21.30
CA LYS A 198 -7.50 14.21 -21.98
C LYS A 198 -6.51 14.89 -22.91
N ASP A 199 -5.25 15.03 -22.48
CA ASP A 199 -4.21 15.69 -23.28
C ASP A 199 -3.91 14.89 -24.56
N VAL A 200 -3.89 13.55 -24.47
CA VAL A 200 -3.75 12.69 -25.66
C VAL A 200 -4.95 12.84 -26.59
N LEU A 201 -6.19 12.73 -26.09
CA LEU A 201 -7.37 12.86 -26.93
C LEU A 201 -7.44 14.23 -27.63
N ASN A 202 -7.10 15.31 -26.91
CA ASN A 202 -7.06 16.65 -27.50
C ASN A 202 -6.10 16.74 -28.69
N LYS A 203 -4.93 16.08 -28.63
CA LYS A 203 -3.97 16.02 -29.75
C LYS A 203 -4.57 15.37 -31.00
N PHE A 204 -5.51 14.44 -30.82
CA PHE A 204 -6.19 13.72 -31.90
C PHE A 204 -7.59 14.25 -32.21
N MET A 205 -7.99 15.37 -31.58
CA MET A 205 -9.34 15.98 -31.74
C MET A 205 -10.49 15.02 -31.41
N LEU A 206 -10.28 14.15 -30.40
CA LEU A 206 -11.29 13.22 -29.91
C LEU A 206 -11.95 13.78 -28.64
N GLU A 207 -13.25 13.54 -28.49
CA GLU A 207 -14.00 13.98 -27.31
C GLU A 207 -13.76 13.06 -26.10
N PRO A 208 -13.42 13.59 -24.92
CA PRO A 208 -13.20 12.78 -23.73
C PRO A 208 -14.50 12.32 -23.11
N LEU A 209 -14.62 11.01 -22.89
CA LEU A 209 -15.68 10.37 -22.13
C LEU A 209 -15.11 9.92 -20.78
N VAL A 210 -15.68 10.39 -19.67
CA VAL A 210 -15.17 10.06 -18.33
C VAL A 210 -16.29 9.56 -17.43
N LEU A 211 -16.11 8.36 -16.88
CA LEU A 211 -16.98 7.77 -15.88
C LEU A 211 -16.29 7.76 -14.51
N GLU A 212 -16.91 8.36 -13.49
CA GLU A 212 -16.45 8.28 -12.11
C GLU A 212 -17.12 7.12 -11.38
N VAL A 213 -16.31 6.26 -10.77
CA VAL A 213 -16.74 5.15 -9.92
C VAL A 213 -16.14 5.35 -8.53
N PRO A 214 -16.93 5.80 -7.52
CA PRO A 214 -16.40 6.14 -6.21
C PRO A 214 -15.74 4.96 -5.49
N PHE A 215 -14.61 5.22 -4.80
CA PHE A 215 -13.84 4.20 -4.08
C PHE A 215 -14.64 3.48 -3.00
N VAL A 216 -15.54 4.20 -2.32
CA VAL A 216 -16.35 3.68 -1.21
C VAL A 216 -17.45 2.72 -1.61
N LYS A 217 -17.75 2.62 -2.91
CA LYS A 217 -18.80 1.73 -3.42
C LYS A 217 -18.37 0.28 -3.35
N GLU A 218 -19.32 -0.59 -2.97
CA GLU A 218 -19.14 -2.04 -3.01
C GLU A 218 -19.01 -2.53 -4.46
N ILE A 219 -18.40 -3.72 -4.63
CA ILE A 219 -18.07 -4.27 -5.95
C ILE A 219 -19.31 -4.37 -6.89
N ASN A 220 -20.45 -4.79 -6.34
CA ASN A 220 -21.70 -4.91 -7.10
C ASN A 220 -22.22 -3.53 -7.56
N GLU A 221 -22.12 -2.51 -6.72
CA GLU A 221 -22.51 -1.15 -7.07
C GLU A 221 -21.58 -0.58 -8.17
N LYS A 222 -20.27 -0.82 -8.07
CA LYS A 222 -19.30 -0.43 -9.11
C LYS A 222 -19.64 -1.10 -10.43
N ASN A 223 -19.97 -2.40 -10.38
CA ASN A 223 -20.36 -3.16 -11.56
C ASN A 223 -21.59 -2.58 -12.23
N GLU A 224 -22.65 -2.26 -11.47
CA GLU A 224 -23.89 -1.68 -12.01
C GLU A 224 -23.66 -0.27 -12.60
N ILE A 225 -22.80 0.54 -12.00
CA ILE A 225 -22.44 1.86 -12.55
C ILE A 225 -21.78 1.71 -13.93
N ILE A 226 -20.80 0.81 -14.04
CA ILE A 226 -20.07 0.56 -15.29
C ILE A 226 -21.00 -0.04 -16.34
N LYS A 227 -21.80 -1.04 -15.97
CA LYS A 227 -22.78 -1.69 -16.85
C LYS A 227 -23.75 -0.69 -17.45
N THR A 228 -24.42 0.10 -16.61
CA THR A 228 -25.40 1.11 -17.05
C THR A 228 -24.77 2.12 -18.02
N TYR A 229 -23.54 2.54 -17.74
CA TYR A 229 -22.84 3.48 -18.61
C TYR A 229 -22.53 2.87 -19.98
N LEU A 230 -22.01 1.64 -20.02
CA LEU A 230 -21.70 0.93 -21.27
C LEU A 230 -22.95 0.64 -22.10
N GLU A 231 -24.08 0.29 -21.47
CA GLU A 231 -25.36 0.07 -22.14
C GLU A 231 -25.92 1.35 -22.80
N THR A 232 -25.72 2.51 -22.14
CA THR A 232 -26.17 3.81 -22.67
C THR A 232 -25.23 4.44 -23.68
N HIS A 233 -24.00 3.89 -23.81
CA HIS A 233 -22.97 4.36 -24.75
C HIS A 233 -22.44 3.21 -25.64
N PRO A 234 -23.29 2.63 -26.51
CA PRO A 234 -22.95 1.42 -27.27
C PRO A 234 -21.82 1.62 -28.30
N ASN A 235 -21.47 2.86 -28.61
CA ASN A 235 -20.43 3.20 -29.58
C ASN A 235 -19.01 3.21 -28.97
N ILE A 236 -18.85 2.96 -27.68
CA ILE A 236 -17.52 2.84 -27.05
C ILE A 236 -16.75 1.70 -27.72
N ASP A 237 -15.55 2.01 -28.19
CA ASP A 237 -14.60 1.11 -28.88
C ASP A 237 -13.27 0.99 -28.15
N GLY A 238 -13.02 1.85 -27.15
CA GLY A 238 -11.86 1.83 -26.28
C GLY A 238 -12.21 2.13 -24.83
N VAL A 239 -11.55 1.49 -23.86
CA VAL A 239 -11.69 1.76 -22.42
C VAL A 239 -10.29 1.87 -21.79
N PHE A 240 -10.01 3.00 -21.17
CA PHE A 240 -8.90 3.14 -20.23
C PHE A 240 -9.45 3.12 -18.80
N ALA A 241 -9.19 2.07 -18.06
CA ALA A 241 -9.60 1.92 -16.68
C ALA A 241 -8.49 2.35 -15.73
N GLY A 242 -8.86 3.12 -14.71
CA GLY A 242 -7.92 3.66 -13.71
C GLY A 242 -7.27 2.62 -12.81
N ASP A 243 -7.79 1.39 -12.79
CA ASP A 243 -7.18 0.21 -12.17
C ASP A 243 -7.66 -1.08 -12.88
N ASP A 244 -7.00 -2.21 -12.59
CA ASP A 244 -7.29 -3.49 -13.22
C ASP A 244 -8.62 -4.10 -12.77
N LEU A 245 -9.11 -3.74 -11.59
CA LEU A 245 -10.44 -4.15 -11.13
C LEU A 245 -11.54 -3.52 -12.00
N LEU A 246 -11.44 -2.21 -12.25
CA LEU A 246 -12.38 -1.49 -13.12
C LEU A 246 -12.28 -1.99 -14.56
N ALA A 247 -11.06 -2.33 -15.03
CA ALA A 247 -10.86 -2.97 -16.33
C ALA A 247 -11.57 -4.31 -16.44
N SER A 248 -11.41 -5.17 -15.43
CA SER A 248 -12.05 -6.49 -15.38
C SER A 248 -13.58 -6.38 -15.35
N LEU A 249 -14.12 -5.43 -14.59
CA LEU A 249 -15.59 -5.16 -14.59
C LEU A 249 -16.08 -4.69 -15.96
N ALA A 250 -15.32 -3.82 -16.63
CA ALA A 250 -15.68 -3.36 -17.97
C ALA A 250 -15.66 -4.52 -18.99
N ILE A 251 -14.61 -5.37 -18.97
CA ILE A 251 -14.50 -6.54 -19.84
C ILE A 251 -15.70 -7.49 -19.65
N ASN A 252 -16.05 -7.79 -18.40
CA ASN A 252 -17.16 -8.70 -18.08
C ASN A 252 -18.52 -8.15 -18.58
N ASN A 253 -18.77 -6.86 -18.40
CA ASN A 253 -20.00 -6.23 -18.88
C ASN A 253 -20.07 -6.16 -20.42
N LEU A 254 -18.97 -5.82 -21.08
CA LEU A 254 -18.86 -5.84 -22.54
C LEU A 254 -19.12 -7.24 -23.10
N GLY A 255 -18.48 -8.27 -22.53
CA GLY A 255 -18.70 -9.65 -22.90
C GLY A 255 -20.15 -10.10 -22.72
N SER A 256 -20.78 -9.73 -21.59
CA SER A 256 -22.17 -10.03 -21.30
C SER A 256 -23.16 -9.35 -22.27
N SER A 257 -22.79 -8.20 -22.82
CA SER A 257 -23.57 -7.51 -23.88
C SER A 257 -23.26 -8.01 -25.30
N GLY A 258 -22.44 -9.06 -25.45
CA GLY A 258 -22.09 -9.67 -26.74
C GLY A 258 -20.92 -8.99 -27.47
N LYS A 259 -20.29 -8.00 -26.88
CA LYS A 259 -19.09 -7.34 -27.44
C LYS A 259 -17.85 -8.20 -27.24
N ARG A 260 -17.02 -8.32 -28.25
CA ARG A 260 -15.75 -9.08 -28.17
C ARG A 260 -14.60 -8.17 -27.77
N VAL A 261 -13.98 -8.47 -26.63
CA VAL A 261 -12.73 -7.84 -26.18
C VAL A 261 -11.57 -8.78 -26.52
N PRO A 262 -10.46 -8.34 -27.13
CA PRO A 262 -10.15 -6.96 -27.57
C PRO A 262 -10.56 -6.63 -29.02
N LYS A 263 -11.34 -7.48 -29.70
CA LYS A 263 -11.62 -7.36 -31.14
C LYS A 263 -12.45 -6.13 -31.51
N GLU A 264 -13.55 -5.94 -30.78
CA GLU A 264 -14.51 -4.85 -31.02
C GLU A 264 -14.31 -3.68 -30.05
N VAL A 265 -14.00 -3.98 -28.79
CA VAL A 265 -13.65 -2.97 -27.79
C VAL A 265 -12.31 -3.34 -27.17
N LYS A 266 -11.40 -2.38 -27.12
CA LYS A 266 -10.10 -2.55 -26.47
C LYS A 266 -10.14 -2.01 -25.07
N VAL A 267 -9.61 -2.77 -24.09
CA VAL A 267 -9.59 -2.37 -22.69
C VAL A 267 -8.15 -2.38 -22.19
N ILE A 268 -7.74 -1.29 -21.55
CA ILE A 268 -6.43 -1.17 -20.92
C ILE A 268 -6.65 -0.81 -19.45
N GLY A 269 -6.03 -1.59 -18.58
CA GLY A 269 -6.04 -1.41 -17.13
C GLY A 269 -4.87 -0.57 -16.62
N PHE A 270 -4.75 -0.54 -15.30
CA PHE A 270 -3.65 0.05 -14.58
C PHE A 270 -3.44 -0.76 -13.29
N ASP A 271 -2.21 -0.96 -12.87
CA ASP A 271 -1.62 -1.59 -11.71
C ASP A 271 -0.70 -2.74 -12.12
N GLY A 272 -1.18 -3.71 -12.92
CA GLY A 272 -0.38 -4.82 -13.44
C GLY A 272 0.17 -5.72 -12.33
N ALA A 273 -0.61 -5.92 -11.24
CA ALA A 273 -0.24 -6.82 -10.16
C ALA A 273 -0.13 -8.27 -10.65
N GLN A 274 0.82 -9.04 -10.11
CA GLN A 274 1.12 -10.39 -10.57
C GLN A 274 -0.11 -11.32 -10.59
N GLN A 275 -0.95 -11.26 -9.56
CA GLN A 275 -2.16 -12.08 -9.48
C GLN A 275 -3.17 -11.70 -10.56
N THR A 276 -3.29 -10.42 -10.88
CA THR A 276 -4.16 -9.95 -11.97
C THR A 276 -3.71 -10.53 -13.30
N LEU A 277 -2.41 -10.51 -13.60
CA LEU A 277 -1.85 -11.04 -14.84
C LEU A 277 -2.00 -12.55 -14.98
N ILE A 278 -1.95 -13.29 -13.85
CA ILE A 278 -2.20 -14.73 -13.84
C ILE A 278 -3.67 -15.05 -14.16
N TYR A 279 -4.61 -14.29 -13.55
CA TYR A 279 -6.05 -14.55 -13.74
C TYR A 279 -6.59 -13.99 -15.05
N ASN A 280 -6.02 -12.89 -15.55
CA ASN A 280 -6.41 -12.22 -16.79
C ASN A 280 -5.18 -12.03 -17.71
N PRO A 281 -4.63 -13.10 -18.27
CA PRO A 281 -3.37 -13.01 -19.05
C PRO A 281 -3.51 -12.23 -20.37
N GLU A 282 -4.72 -11.98 -20.83
CA GLU A 282 -5.00 -11.19 -22.03
C GLU A 282 -5.25 -9.70 -21.73
N LEU A 283 -5.25 -9.29 -20.46
CA LEU A 283 -5.44 -7.90 -20.09
C LEU A 283 -4.18 -7.09 -20.37
N SER A 284 -4.27 -6.15 -21.30
CA SER A 284 -3.25 -5.10 -21.43
C SER A 284 -3.40 -4.11 -20.28
N THR A 285 -2.30 -3.82 -19.62
CA THR A 285 -2.33 -2.91 -18.46
C THR A 285 -1.04 -2.10 -18.33
N ILE A 286 -1.12 -0.99 -17.62
CA ILE A 286 0.05 -0.23 -17.18
C ILE A 286 0.52 -0.82 -15.87
N GLN A 287 1.67 -1.50 -15.90
CA GLN A 287 2.26 -2.11 -14.71
C GLN A 287 2.97 -1.06 -13.86
N GLN A 288 2.58 -0.95 -12.61
CA GLN A 288 3.30 -0.19 -11.58
C GLN A 288 4.53 -0.97 -11.11
N PRO A 289 5.62 -0.31 -10.74
CA PRO A 289 6.82 -0.98 -10.21
C PRO A 289 6.65 -1.29 -8.71
N ILE A 290 5.74 -2.22 -8.37
CA ILE A 290 5.29 -2.50 -6.99
C ILE A 290 6.48 -2.85 -6.08
N ASP A 291 7.42 -3.65 -6.56
CA ASP A 291 8.64 -4.01 -5.83
C ASP A 291 9.55 -2.81 -5.53
N GLN A 292 9.60 -1.83 -6.43
CA GLN A 292 10.37 -0.60 -6.21
C GLN A 292 9.64 0.36 -5.28
N ILE A 293 8.31 0.48 -5.42
CA ILE A 293 7.48 1.29 -4.52
C ILE A 293 7.67 0.80 -3.08
N SER A 294 7.56 -0.51 -2.83
CA SER A 294 7.73 -1.09 -1.49
C SER A 294 9.14 -0.88 -0.93
N LYS A 295 10.18 -1.14 -1.71
CA LYS A 295 11.58 -0.92 -1.30
C LYS A 295 11.87 0.55 -0.97
N VAL A 296 11.41 1.48 -1.82
CA VAL A 296 11.58 2.92 -1.61
C VAL A 296 10.81 3.37 -0.38
N ALA A 297 9.55 2.96 -0.23
CA ALA A 297 8.74 3.32 0.91
C ALA A 297 9.35 2.85 2.25
N VAL A 298 9.79 1.60 2.32
CA VAL A 298 10.44 1.05 3.52
C VAL A 298 11.78 1.76 3.79
N LYS A 299 12.61 1.97 2.77
CA LYS A 299 13.88 2.69 2.92
C LYS A 299 13.67 4.09 3.50
N LYS A 300 12.75 4.86 2.92
CA LYS A 300 12.44 6.22 3.38
C LYS A 300 11.91 6.22 4.80
N LEU A 301 10.97 5.31 5.14
CA LEU A 301 10.46 5.18 6.49
C LEU A 301 11.57 4.91 7.49
N LEU A 302 12.47 3.96 7.21
CA LEU A 302 13.56 3.61 8.11
C LEU A 302 14.60 4.73 8.27
N ASN A 303 14.85 5.53 7.23
CA ASN A 303 15.67 6.72 7.32
C ASN A 303 15.00 7.78 8.21
N MET A 304 13.71 8.02 8.05
CA MET A 304 12.95 8.94 8.92
C MET A 304 12.94 8.48 10.38
N ILE A 305 12.82 7.17 10.65
CA ILE A 305 12.93 6.60 12.01
C ILE A 305 14.29 6.92 12.63
N LYS A 306 15.37 6.95 11.83
CA LYS A 306 16.71 7.34 12.28
C LYS A 306 16.92 8.86 12.41
N GLY A 307 15.91 9.67 12.09
CA GLY A 307 15.97 11.13 12.11
C GLY A 307 16.56 11.76 10.84
N GLU A 308 16.72 10.99 9.77
CA GLU A 308 17.14 11.51 8.46
C GLU A 308 15.99 12.22 7.76
N LYS A 309 16.30 13.30 7.03
CA LYS A 309 15.28 13.98 6.22
C LYS A 309 15.09 13.28 4.90
N GLU A 310 13.84 13.06 4.54
CA GLU A 310 13.43 12.46 3.26
C GLU A 310 12.54 13.42 2.47
N THR A 311 12.48 13.22 1.16
CA THR A 311 11.66 13.99 0.22
C THR A 311 10.71 13.05 -0.53
N ASP A 312 9.71 13.61 -1.19
CA ASP A 312 8.80 12.84 -2.04
C ASP A 312 9.53 12.11 -3.18
N GLU A 313 9.03 10.94 -3.56
CA GLU A 313 9.43 10.17 -4.74
C GLU A 313 8.22 9.99 -5.65
N LEU A 314 8.14 10.80 -6.71
CA LEU A 314 6.93 10.94 -7.52
C LEU A 314 7.05 10.36 -8.94
N SER A 315 8.18 9.77 -9.30
CA SER A 315 8.47 9.45 -10.70
C SER A 315 9.00 8.04 -10.93
N LEU A 316 8.53 7.06 -10.14
CA LEU A 316 8.89 5.66 -10.39
C LEU A 316 8.31 5.22 -11.74
N PRO A 317 9.14 4.70 -12.68
CA PRO A 317 8.71 4.43 -14.03
C PRO A 317 7.70 3.30 -14.11
N VAL A 318 6.70 3.44 -14.97
CA VAL A 318 5.69 2.42 -15.28
C VAL A 318 5.98 1.75 -16.61
N LYS A 319 5.37 0.59 -16.86
CA LYS A 319 5.47 -0.17 -18.10
C LYS A 319 4.09 -0.50 -18.64
N LEU A 320 3.95 -0.45 -19.98
CA LEU A 320 2.82 -1.08 -20.66
C LEU A 320 3.16 -2.55 -20.91
N ILE A 321 2.23 -3.44 -20.57
CA ILE A 321 2.34 -4.91 -20.75
C ILE A 321 1.08 -5.48 -21.37
#